data_7925fd9657dd3f3ad904c75abfbf38a5
#
_entry.id   7925fd9657dd3f3ad904c75abfbf38a5
#
_cell.length_a   1.000
_cell.length_b   1.000
_cell.length_c   1.000
_cell.angle_alpha   90.00
_cell.angle_beta   90.00
_cell.angle_gamma   90.00
#
_symmetry.space_group_name_H-M   'P 1'
#
loop_
_entity.id
_entity.type
_entity.pdbx_description
1 polymer ?
#
loop_
_entity_poly.entity_id
_entity_poly.type
_entity_poly.pdbx_seq_one_letter_code
_entity_poly.pdbx_strand_id
1 'polypeptide(L)'
;MKTHLLLFISIPFISGIFLCSLLPDSYAIDSIFALLSLSLFLASRNGRPLFVTILFLSIGIFCGLTARLNCIAFHTPPFIADTSTALKTAVKSIPFESDDTTSLLLALLCGDKSLLSTSIRANFTKRGAAHILALSGLHLGILATLLSRLLSPLGNSPVAKHVRCAITISLCALYTLACGAGASLVRAFIFICLGSIGKLLPHRKIPAVNLLLFAGLLQLCVRPDFARELSFQLSYLACTGIILVFPQMRDWHPTRQGLSFSIWKSLSLSISCQLFTAPLIWHTFGTLPKYFLLTNLLALPICGILIPLSVLTITASALGAHPKALVKICEFSASLLTDTLKTIASIP
;
A
#
# COMPACT_ATOMS: atom_id res chain seq x y z
N MET A 1 -9.81 -5.19 -26.30
CA MET A 1 -10.19 -3.79 -26.53
C MET A 1 -10.35 -2.94 -25.26
N LYS A 2 -10.82 -3.47 -24.10
CA LYS A 2 -11.06 -2.65 -22.88
C LYS A 2 -9.83 -2.30 -22.04
N THR A 3 -8.76 -3.07 -22.09
CA THR A 3 -7.48 -2.79 -21.39
C THR A 3 -6.71 -1.63 -22.01
N HIS A 4 -6.81 -1.45 -23.31
CA HIS A 4 -6.11 -0.37 -24.00
C HIS A 4 -6.67 1.02 -23.68
N LEU A 5 -7.97 1.15 -23.39
CA LEU A 5 -8.59 2.45 -23.11
C LEU A 5 -8.00 3.11 -21.85
N LEU A 6 -7.84 2.35 -20.76
CA LEU A 6 -7.26 2.88 -19.51
C LEU A 6 -5.78 3.26 -19.67
N LEU A 7 -5.01 2.54 -20.48
CA LEU A 7 -3.63 2.93 -20.79
C LEU A 7 -3.60 4.24 -21.58
N PHE A 8 -4.48 4.41 -22.57
CA PHE A 8 -4.60 5.66 -23.33
C PHE A 8 -5.00 6.88 -22.48
N ILE A 9 -5.64 6.66 -21.35
CA ILE A 9 -6.02 7.70 -20.40
C ILE A 9 -4.90 7.95 -19.39
N SER A 10 -4.36 6.87 -18.81
CA SER A 10 -3.43 6.97 -17.67
C SER A 10 -2.06 7.50 -18.06
N ILE A 11 -1.52 7.08 -19.21
CA ILE A 11 -0.19 7.51 -19.64
C ILE A 11 -0.16 9.02 -19.91
N PRO A 12 -1.07 9.61 -20.72
CA PRO A 12 -1.09 11.05 -20.94
C PRO A 12 -1.34 11.85 -19.66
N PHE A 13 -2.23 11.40 -18.79
CA PHE A 13 -2.51 12.05 -17.52
C PHE A 13 -1.28 12.12 -16.61
N ILE A 14 -0.58 11.00 -16.42
CA ILE A 14 0.64 10.95 -15.63
C ILE A 14 1.73 11.81 -16.28
N SER A 15 1.89 11.74 -17.61
CA SER A 15 2.83 12.58 -18.35
C SER A 15 2.52 14.08 -18.15
N GLY A 16 1.24 14.46 -18.12
CA GLY A 16 0.81 15.82 -17.84
C GLY A 16 1.24 16.30 -16.44
N ILE A 17 1.08 15.48 -15.41
CA ILE A 17 1.54 15.78 -14.05
C ILE A 17 3.05 16.03 -14.01
N PHE A 18 3.83 15.25 -14.74
CA PHE A 18 5.29 15.47 -14.80
C PHE A 18 5.64 16.72 -15.64
N LEU A 19 4.96 16.94 -16.76
CA LEU A 19 5.19 18.11 -17.61
C LEU A 19 4.86 19.42 -16.92
N CYS A 20 3.92 19.45 -15.96
CA CYS A 20 3.61 20.66 -15.22
C CYS A 20 4.83 21.22 -14.48
N SER A 21 5.84 20.39 -14.17
CA SER A 21 7.09 20.86 -13.54
C SER A 21 7.95 21.76 -14.42
N LEU A 22 7.74 21.71 -15.74
CA LEU A 22 8.43 22.57 -16.71
C LEU A 22 7.73 23.92 -16.89
N LEU A 23 6.52 24.09 -16.37
CA LEU A 23 5.73 25.29 -16.47
C LEU A 23 5.94 26.19 -15.24
N PRO A 24 5.92 27.52 -15.40
CA PRO A 24 5.98 28.44 -14.27
C PRO A 24 4.70 28.35 -13.42
N ASP A 25 4.85 28.64 -12.13
CA ASP A 25 3.73 28.69 -11.19
C ASP A 25 2.88 29.94 -11.46
N SER A 26 1.76 29.74 -12.15
CA SER A 26 0.88 30.84 -12.53
C SER A 26 -0.57 30.38 -12.58
N TYR A 27 -1.45 31.09 -11.86
CA TYR A 27 -2.89 30.85 -11.92
C TYR A 27 -3.49 31.09 -13.33
N ALA A 28 -2.87 31.96 -14.13
CA ALA A 28 -3.29 32.19 -15.51
C ALA A 28 -3.04 30.94 -16.38
N ILE A 29 -1.88 30.28 -16.21
CA ILE A 29 -1.54 29.06 -16.93
C ILE A 29 -2.46 27.92 -16.48
N ASP A 30 -2.72 27.79 -15.17
CA ASP A 30 -3.65 26.81 -14.63
C ASP A 30 -5.06 26.97 -15.23
N SER A 31 -5.55 28.22 -15.29
CA SER A 31 -6.85 28.52 -15.90
C SER A 31 -6.90 28.21 -17.40
N ILE A 32 -5.80 28.41 -18.13
CA ILE A 32 -5.70 28.03 -19.54
C ILE A 32 -5.85 26.52 -19.72
N PHE A 33 -5.15 25.72 -18.90
CA PHE A 33 -5.27 24.26 -18.97
C PHE A 33 -6.64 23.75 -18.52
N ALA A 34 -7.29 24.41 -17.56
CA ALA A 34 -8.67 24.11 -17.18
C ALA A 34 -9.64 24.34 -18.36
N LEU A 35 -9.54 25.50 -19.01
CA LEU A 35 -10.38 25.84 -20.18
C LEU A 35 -10.07 24.91 -21.37
N LEU A 36 -8.81 24.60 -21.63
CA LEU A 36 -8.42 23.65 -22.66
C LEU A 36 -9.01 22.26 -22.39
N SER A 37 -8.94 21.78 -21.14
CA SER A 37 -9.52 20.50 -20.74
C SER A 37 -11.03 20.47 -20.95
N LEU A 38 -11.73 21.56 -20.58
CA LEU A 38 -13.16 21.68 -20.77
C LEU A 38 -13.53 21.70 -22.25
N SER A 39 -12.81 22.49 -23.08
CA SER A 39 -13.06 22.57 -24.52
C SER A 39 -12.81 21.22 -25.23
N LEU A 40 -11.74 20.52 -24.87
CA LEU A 40 -11.43 19.19 -25.39
C LEU A 40 -12.45 18.15 -24.94
N PHE A 41 -12.94 18.23 -23.70
CA PHE A 41 -14.02 17.38 -23.23
C PHE A 41 -15.29 17.54 -24.05
N LEU A 42 -15.70 18.79 -24.32
CA LEU A 42 -16.86 19.09 -25.17
C LEU A 42 -16.65 18.62 -26.62
N ALA A 43 -15.43 18.73 -27.15
CA ALA A 43 -15.08 18.29 -28.50
C ALA A 43 -14.91 16.75 -28.61
N SER A 44 -14.71 16.06 -27.51
CA SER A 44 -14.42 14.60 -27.49
C SER A 44 -15.63 13.71 -27.76
N ARG A 45 -16.82 14.29 -28.00
CA ARG A 45 -18.07 13.54 -28.27
C ARG A 45 -17.96 12.49 -29.39
N ASN A 46 -16.99 12.62 -30.29
CA ASN A 46 -16.75 11.67 -31.38
C ASN A 46 -15.71 10.58 -31.07
N GLY A 47 -15.19 10.51 -29.84
CA GLY A 47 -14.32 9.42 -29.35
C GLY A 47 -12.98 9.26 -30.09
N ARG A 48 -12.51 10.30 -30.79
CA ARG A 48 -11.22 10.24 -31.49
C ARG A 48 -10.06 10.07 -30.49
N PRO A 49 -9.21 9.06 -30.62
CA PRO A 49 -8.18 8.74 -29.61
C PRO A 49 -7.23 9.91 -29.35
N LEU A 50 -6.91 10.71 -30.35
CA LEU A 50 -6.06 11.89 -30.21
C LEU A 50 -6.67 12.94 -29.24
N PHE A 51 -7.96 13.22 -29.37
CA PHE A 51 -8.64 14.17 -28.48
C PHE A 51 -8.65 13.68 -27.03
N VAL A 52 -8.88 12.38 -26.82
CA VAL A 52 -8.85 11.77 -25.50
C VAL A 52 -7.45 11.87 -24.90
N THR A 53 -6.40 11.59 -25.68
CA THR A 53 -5.00 11.69 -25.23
C THR A 53 -4.66 13.13 -24.80
N ILE A 54 -4.98 14.14 -25.62
CA ILE A 54 -4.69 15.54 -25.32
C ILE A 54 -5.52 16.02 -24.12
N LEU A 55 -6.80 15.58 -24.02
CA LEU A 55 -7.65 15.87 -22.87
C LEU A 55 -7.03 15.41 -21.56
N PHE A 56 -6.62 14.14 -21.48
CA PHE A 56 -6.05 13.60 -20.24
C PHE A 56 -4.65 14.16 -19.93
N LEU A 57 -3.88 14.52 -20.96
CA LEU A 57 -2.63 15.26 -20.79
C LEU A 57 -2.88 16.63 -20.16
N SER A 58 -3.84 17.41 -20.69
CA SER A 58 -4.17 18.73 -20.17
C SER A 58 -4.77 18.68 -18.76
N ILE A 59 -5.61 17.69 -18.46
CA ILE A 59 -6.12 17.46 -17.10
C ILE A 59 -4.96 17.14 -16.14
N GLY A 60 -3.99 16.34 -16.56
CA GLY A 60 -2.81 16.03 -15.76
C GLY A 60 -1.97 17.26 -15.43
N ILE A 61 -1.74 18.14 -16.42
CA ILE A 61 -1.04 19.41 -16.23
C ILE A 61 -1.84 20.32 -15.27
N PHE A 62 -3.13 20.45 -15.47
CA PHE A 62 -4.01 21.23 -14.60
C PHE A 62 -3.96 20.74 -13.16
N CYS A 63 -4.16 19.43 -12.91
CA CYS A 63 -4.08 18.86 -11.56
C CYS A 63 -2.72 19.12 -10.92
N GLY A 64 -1.62 18.97 -11.67
CA GLY A 64 -0.28 19.19 -11.18
C GLY A 64 0.00 20.65 -10.82
N LEU A 65 -0.46 21.61 -11.64
CA LEU A 65 -0.33 23.04 -11.38
C LEU A 65 -1.19 23.48 -10.18
N THR A 66 -2.45 23.04 -10.13
CA THR A 66 -3.36 23.34 -9.01
C THR A 66 -2.78 22.86 -7.68
N ALA A 67 -2.18 21.68 -7.64
CA ALA A 67 -1.54 21.15 -6.42
C ALA A 67 -0.33 22.01 -6.00
N ARG A 68 0.47 22.49 -6.97
CA ARG A 68 1.61 23.37 -6.68
C ARG A 68 1.19 24.75 -6.19
N LEU A 69 0.17 25.33 -6.81
CA LEU A 69 -0.31 26.69 -6.51
C LEU A 69 -1.06 26.75 -5.18
N ASN A 70 -1.90 25.76 -4.90
CA ASN A 70 -2.80 25.81 -3.74
C ASN A 70 -2.16 25.23 -2.48
N CYS A 71 -0.96 24.57 -2.55
CA CYS A 71 -0.32 23.91 -1.40
C CYS A 71 -1.39 23.26 -0.51
N ILE A 72 -2.19 22.33 -1.07
CA ILE A 72 -3.31 21.72 -0.33
C ILE A 72 -2.70 20.95 0.86
N ALA A 73 -2.49 21.66 1.96
CA ALA A 73 -2.21 21.05 3.22
C ALA A 73 -3.47 20.29 3.64
N PHE A 74 -3.46 18.97 3.44
CA PHE A 74 -4.49 18.13 4.02
C PHE A 74 -4.38 18.23 5.54
N HIS A 75 -5.12 19.16 6.12
CA HIS A 75 -5.29 19.22 7.56
C HIS A 75 -6.03 17.95 7.97
N THR A 76 -5.33 17.09 8.68
CA THR A 76 -5.99 15.92 9.28
C THR A 76 -7.04 16.43 10.27
N PRO A 77 -8.33 16.08 10.11
CA PRO A 77 -9.34 16.45 11.06
C PRO A 77 -8.94 16.02 12.49
N PRO A 78 -9.29 16.78 13.53
CA PRO A 78 -8.91 16.47 14.92
C PRO A 78 -9.24 15.04 15.32
N PHE A 79 -10.39 14.54 14.94
CA PHE A 79 -10.84 13.16 15.15
C PHE A 79 -9.82 12.11 14.62
N ILE A 80 -9.15 12.38 13.49
CA ILE A 80 -8.16 11.46 12.91
C ILE A 80 -6.86 11.51 13.71
N ALA A 81 -6.45 12.69 14.15
CA ALA A 81 -5.30 12.86 15.03
C ALA A 81 -5.53 12.15 16.37
N ASP A 82 -6.73 12.26 16.93
CA ASP A 82 -7.14 11.55 18.15
C ASP A 82 -7.08 10.03 17.96
N THR A 83 -7.57 9.51 16.82
CA THR A 83 -7.53 8.08 16.49
C THR A 83 -6.09 7.57 16.37
N SER A 84 -5.20 8.35 15.73
CA SER A 84 -3.78 8.01 15.63
C SER A 84 -3.12 7.94 17.00
N THR A 85 -3.41 8.92 17.85
CA THR A 85 -2.90 8.98 19.23
C THR A 85 -3.45 7.83 20.07
N ALA A 86 -4.76 7.54 19.96
CA ALA A 86 -5.39 6.43 20.65
C ALA A 86 -4.76 5.06 20.25
N LEU A 87 -4.49 4.85 18.96
CA LEU A 87 -3.83 3.63 18.48
C LEU A 87 -2.42 3.49 19.07
N LYS A 88 -1.62 4.56 19.07
CA LYS A 88 -0.27 4.57 19.65
C LYS A 88 -0.30 4.31 21.15
N THR A 89 -1.24 4.93 21.85
CA THR A 89 -1.44 4.73 23.30
C THR A 89 -1.85 3.31 23.60
N ALA A 90 -2.74 2.72 22.80
CA ALA A 90 -3.16 1.33 22.94
C ALA A 90 -1.99 0.34 22.75
N VAL A 91 -1.06 0.61 21.84
CA VAL A 91 0.17 -0.22 21.69
C VAL A 91 1.06 -0.07 22.92
N LYS A 92 1.25 1.16 23.43
CA LYS A 92 2.11 1.45 24.59
C LYS A 92 1.53 0.93 25.92
N SER A 93 0.22 0.74 26.03
CA SER A 93 -0.41 0.24 27.24
C SER A 93 -0.26 -1.27 27.45
N ILE A 94 0.22 -2.00 26.44
CA ILE A 94 0.47 -3.44 26.58
C ILE A 94 1.79 -3.64 27.36
N PRO A 95 1.77 -4.43 28.45
CA PRO A 95 2.96 -4.65 29.27
C PRO A 95 3.90 -5.66 28.60
N PHE A 96 4.60 -5.22 27.53
CA PHE A 96 5.70 -5.98 26.95
C PHE A 96 6.94 -5.88 27.86
N GLU A 97 7.69 -6.97 27.99
CA GLU A 97 8.93 -7.00 28.76
C GLU A 97 10.06 -6.24 28.06
N SER A 98 10.00 -6.12 26.71
CA SER A 98 11.03 -5.48 25.89
C SER A 98 10.51 -4.19 25.25
N ASP A 99 11.24 -3.08 25.46
CA ASP A 99 11.02 -1.79 24.78
C ASP A 99 11.22 -1.90 23.27
N ASP A 100 12.10 -2.79 22.81
CA ASP A 100 12.33 -3.06 21.39
C ASP A 100 11.07 -3.63 20.73
N THR A 101 10.31 -4.49 21.43
CA THR A 101 9.03 -5.02 20.94
C THR A 101 8.02 -3.90 20.77
N THR A 102 7.86 -3.04 21.77
CA THR A 102 6.94 -1.90 21.72
C THR A 102 7.30 -0.95 20.56
N SER A 103 8.59 -0.62 20.42
CA SER A 103 9.07 0.27 19.35
C SER A 103 8.87 -0.33 17.95
N LEU A 104 9.10 -1.64 17.80
CA LEU A 104 8.86 -2.37 16.57
C LEU A 104 7.37 -2.40 16.19
N LEU A 105 6.49 -2.66 17.15
CA LEU A 105 5.05 -2.68 16.92
C LEU A 105 4.50 -1.30 16.58
N LEU A 106 5.00 -0.22 17.20
CA LEU A 106 4.66 1.14 16.83
C LEU A 106 5.06 1.44 15.38
N ALA A 107 6.25 0.98 14.96
CA ALA A 107 6.69 1.13 13.57
C ALA A 107 5.83 0.32 12.60
N LEU A 108 5.51 -0.95 12.93
CA LEU A 108 4.75 -1.84 12.05
C LEU A 108 3.26 -1.51 11.98
N LEU A 109 2.62 -1.09 13.08
CA LEU A 109 1.18 -0.86 13.12
C LEU A 109 0.80 0.61 12.91
N CYS A 110 1.60 1.55 13.41
CA CYS A 110 1.31 2.97 13.35
C CYS A 110 2.20 3.73 12.35
N GLY A 111 3.27 3.10 11.83
CA GLY A 111 4.27 3.77 11.01
C GLY A 111 5.20 4.69 11.81
N ASP A 112 5.10 4.68 13.14
CA ASP A 112 5.91 5.53 14.01
C ASP A 112 7.26 4.88 14.31
N LYS A 113 8.31 5.42 13.70
CA LYS A 113 9.69 4.94 13.80
C LYS A 113 10.52 5.75 14.81
N SER A 114 9.91 6.67 15.54
CA SER A 114 10.61 7.61 16.43
C SER A 114 11.36 6.89 17.56
N LEU A 115 10.77 5.83 18.09
CA LEU A 115 11.34 5.04 19.20
C LEU A 115 12.17 3.84 18.72
N LEU A 116 12.25 3.60 17.41
CA LEU A 116 12.98 2.46 16.88
C LEU A 116 14.49 2.70 16.96
N SER A 117 15.21 1.77 17.59
CA SER A 117 16.67 1.87 17.74
C SER A 117 17.37 1.95 16.37
N THR A 118 18.46 2.71 16.30
CA THR A 118 19.24 2.88 15.07
C THR A 118 19.78 1.55 14.55
N SER A 119 20.12 0.62 15.46
CA SER A 119 20.59 -0.73 15.12
C SER A 119 19.50 -1.56 14.44
N ILE A 120 18.29 -1.59 14.99
CA ILE A 120 17.16 -2.31 14.39
C ILE A 120 16.85 -1.70 13.02
N ARG A 121 16.73 -0.36 12.94
CA ARG A 121 16.46 0.33 11.67
C ARG A 121 17.52 0.02 10.60
N ALA A 122 18.80 -0.01 10.99
CA ALA A 122 19.91 -0.34 10.09
C ALA A 122 19.80 -1.79 9.56
N ASN A 123 19.44 -2.75 10.42
CA ASN A 123 19.28 -4.15 10.03
C ASN A 123 18.15 -4.33 9.01
N PHE A 124 17.00 -3.67 9.21
CA PHE A 124 15.91 -3.68 8.25
C PHE A 124 16.32 -3.07 6.91
N THR A 125 17.04 -1.95 6.91
CA THR A 125 17.42 -1.23 5.68
C THR A 125 18.48 -2.01 4.89
N LYS A 126 19.57 -2.41 5.54
CA LYS A 126 20.69 -3.10 4.87
C LYS A 126 20.28 -4.44 4.24
N ARG A 127 19.26 -5.09 4.76
CA ARG A 127 18.82 -6.43 4.30
C ARG A 127 17.60 -6.41 3.38
N GLY A 128 17.17 -5.22 2.93
CA GLY A 128 16.05 -5.08 1.99
C GLY A 128 14.67 -5.25 2.63
N ALA A 129 14.60 -5.25 3.98
CA ALA A 129 13.35 -5.29 4.74
C ALA A 129 12.80 -3.90 5.08
N ALA A 130 13.39 -2.83 4.60
CA ALA A 130 12.93 -1.46 4.87
C ALA A 130 11.45 -1.24 4.49
N HIS A 131 10.97 -1.96 3.46
CA HIS A 131 9.58 -1.93 3.02
C HIS A 131 8.61 -2.56 4.05
N ILE A 132 9.09 -3.42 4.94
CA ILE A 132 8.30 -4.02 6.04
C ILE A 132 8.06 -2.96 7.13
N LEU A 133 9.06 -2.11 7.43
CA LEU A 133 8.90 -0.97 8.36
C LEU A 133 8.11 0.20 7.76
N ALA A 134 7.93 0.23 6.46
CA ALA A 134 7.04 1.18 5.84
C ALA A 134 5.62 0.60 5.85
N LEU A 135 4.66 1.38 6.34
CA LEU A 135 3.26 0.96 6.25
C LEU A 135 2.91 0.66 4.79
N SER A 136 2.61 -0.58 4.52
CA SER A 136 2.44 -1.09 3.16
C SER A 136 1.05 -1.70 2.94
N GLY A 137 0.76 -2.00 1.68
CA GLY A 137 -0.45 -2.73 1.32
C GLY A 137 -0.58 -4.09 1.99
N LEU A 138 0.53 -4.71 2.41
CA LEU A 138 0.53 -5.96 3.16
C LEU A 138 -0.17 -5.80 4.51
N HIS A 139 0.15 -4.74 5.27
CA HIS A 139 -0.45 -4.47 6.59
C HIS A 139 -1.97 -4.32 6.49
N LEU A 140 -2.42 -3.48 5.55
CA LEU A 140 -3.84 -3.26 5.34
C LEU A 140 -4.55 -4.51 4.80
N GLY A 141 -3.88 -5.27 3.92
CA GLY A 141 -4.39 -6.56 3.41
C GLY A 141 -4.56 -7.61 4.50
N ILE A 142 -3.61 -7.72 5.43
CA ILE A 142 -3.70 -8.59 6.61
C ILE A 142 -4.86 -8.15 7.50
N LEU A 143 -4.98 -6.86 7.79
CA LEU A 143 -6.08 -6.30 8.60
C LEU A 143 -7.44 -6.60 7.94
N ALA A 144 -7.60 -6.32 6.67
CA ALA A 144 -8.84 -6.61 5.92
C ALA A 144 -9.20 -8.10 5.93
N THR A 145 -8.18 -8.98 5.82
CA THR A 145 -8.38 -10.42 5.88
C THR A 145 -8.80 -10.88 7.28
N LEU A 146 -8.17 -10.34 8.31
CA LEU A 146 -8.52 -10.60 9.72
C LEU A 146 -9.97 -10.17 9.98
N LEU A 147 -10.34 -8.94 9.62
CA LEU A 147 -11.70 -8.42 9.76
C LEU A 147 -12.71 -9.29 8.99
N SER A 148 -12.39 -9.68 7.77
CA SER A 148 -13.25 -10.55 6.96
C SER A 148 -13.51 -11.91 7.62
N ARG A 149 -12.52 -12.47 8.33
CA ARG A 149 -12.65 -13.71 9.09
C ARG A 149 -13.43 -13.50 10.39
N LEU A 150 -13.13 -12.45 11.15
CA LEU A 150 -13.86 -12.13 12.39
C LEU A 150 -15.34 -11.85 12.14
N LEU A 151 -15.66 -11.24 11.00
CA LEU A 151 -17.05 -10.96 10.61
C LEU A 151 -17.74 -12.13 9.89
N SER A 152 -17.06 -13.27 9.68
CA SER A 152 -17.63 -14.43 9.00
C SER A 152 -18.85 -15.03 9.72
N PRO A 153 -18.97 -15.01 11.07
CA PRO A 153 -20.14 -15.53 11.78
C PRO A 153 -21.45 -14.78 11.47
N LEU A 154 -21.41 -13.56 10.90
CA LEU A 154 -22.62 -12.85 10.48
C LEU A 154 -23.40 -13.58 9.36
N GLY A 155 -22.83 -14.63 8.80
CA GLY A 155 -23.48 -15.45 7.77
C GLY A 155 -23.25 -14.97 6.35
N ASN A 156 -23.94 -15.61 5.39
CA ASN A 156 -23.76 -15.41 3.95
C ASN A 156 -24.98 -14.78 3.25
N SER A 157 -25.95 -14.28 4.00
CA SER A 157 -27.08 -13.56 3.43
C SER A 157 -26.62 -12.31 2.64
N PRO A 158 -27.38 -11.85 1.65
CA PRO A 158 -27.04 -10.63 0.92
C PRO A 158 -26.78 -9.43 1.85
N VAL A 159 -27.65 -9.25 2.86
CA VAL A 159 -27.51 -8.19 3.86
C VAL A 159 -26.22 -8.34 4.66
N ALA A 160 -25.92 -9.55 5.16
CA ALA A 160 -24.67 -9.81 5.91
C ALA A 160 -23.41 -9.52 5.07
N LYS A 161 -23.44 -9.82 3.77
CA LYS A 161 -22.34 -9.48 2.84
C LYS A 161 -22.14 -7.98 2.71
N HIS A 162 -23.22 -7.19 2.57
CA HIS A 162 -23.13 -5.73 2.50
C HIS A 162 -22.63 -5.13 3.82
N VAL A 163 -23.14 -5.61 4.95
CA VAL A 163 -22.71 -5.15 6.29
C VAL A 163 -21.23 -5.45 6.50
N ARG A 164 -20.77 -6.67 6.20
CA ARG A 164 -19.34 -7.02 6.29
C ARG A 164 -18.47 -6.15 5.38
N CYS A 165 -18.93 -5.90 4.16
CA CYS A 165 -18.22 -5.03 3.21
C CYS A 165 -18.10 -3.61 3.79
N ALA A 166 -19.21 -3.03 4.26
CA ALA A 166 -19.25 -1.70 4.84
C ALA A 166 -18.33 -1.58 6.06
N ILE A 167 -18.43 -2.50 7.03
CA ILE A 167 -17.58 -2.51 8.23
C ILE A 167 -16.08 -2.62 7.83
N THR A 168 -15.74 -3.54 6.93
CA THR A 168 -14.34 -3.74 6.50
C THR A 168 -13.80 -2.48 5.84
N ILE A 169 -14.55 -1.86 4.92
CA ILE A 169 -14.14 -0.63 4.24
C ILE A 169 -13.99 0.51 5.25
N SER A 170 -14.93 0.71 6.17
CA SER A 170 -14.91 1.78 7.17
C SER A 170 -13.72 1.65 8.11
N LEU A 171 -13.44 0.45 8.62
CA LEU A 171 -12.30 0.22 9.50
C LEU A 171 -10.95 0.34 8.77
N CYS A 172 -10.86 -0.13 7.52
CA CYS A 172 -9.67 0.07 6.70
C CYS A 172 -9.46 1.55 6.34
N ALA A 173 -10.53 2.32 6.09
CA ALA A 173 -10.45 3.76 5.88
C ALA A 173 -9.92 4.47 7.12
N LEU A 174 -10.53 4.20 8.28
CA LEU A 174 -10.11 4.78 9.56
C LEU A 174 -8.63 4.49 9.85
N TYR A 175 -8.20 3.24 9.70
CA TYR A 175 -6.80 2.86 9.87
C TYR A 175 -5.89 3.60 8.88
N THR A 176 -6.26 3.67 7.59
CA THR A 176 -5.48 4.36 6.57
C THR A 176 -5.29 5.84 6.91
N LEU A 177 -6.35 6.50 7.37
CA LEU A 177 -6.32 7.91 7.78
C LEU A 177 -5.51 8.10 9.07
N ALA A 178 -5.72 7.26 10.09
CA ALA A 178 -4.99 7.29 11.36
C ALA A 178 -3.48 7.11 11.17
N CYS A 179 -3.08 6.35 10.15
CA CYS A 179 -1.67 6.13 9.78
C CYS A 179 -1.12 7.17 8.80
N GLY A 180 -1.78 8.30 8.59
CA GLY A 180 -1.29 9.43 7.78
C GLY A 180 -1.52 9.30 6.28
N ALA A 181 -2.36 8.35 5.84
CA ALA A 181 -2.79 8.19 4.44
C ALA A 181 -1.63 8.20 3.40
N GLY A 182 -0.52 7.53 3.72
CA GLY A 182 0.62 7.41 2.80
C GLY A 182 0.22 6.75 1.48
N ALA A 183 0.90 7.10 0.38
CA ALA A 183 0.54 6.69 -0.98
C ALA A 183 0.36 5.17 -1.15
N SER A 184 1.24 4.37 -0.56
CA SER A 184 1.16 2.90 -0.60
C SER A 184 -0.06 2.34 0.12
N LEU A 185 -0.43 2.96 1.25
CA LEU A 185 -1.57 2.55 2.07
C LEU A 185 -2.90 2.93 1.41
N VAL A 186 -2.98 4.15 0.86
CA VAL A 186 -4.16 4.63 0.10
C VAL A 186 -4.40 3.75 -1.14
N ARG A 187 -3.36 3.38 -1.89
CA ARG A 187 -3.50 2.43 -2.99
C ARG A 187 -4.12 1.10 -2.53
N ALA A 188 -3.59 0.53 -1.44
CA ALA A 188 -4.09 -0.73 -0.91
C ALA A 188 -5.55 -0.61 -0.44
N PHE A 189 -5.91 0.51 0.17
CA PHE A 189 -7.28 0.82 0.55
C PHE A 189 -8.22 0.85 -0.66
N ILE A 190 -7.83 1.54 -1.74
CA ILE A 190 -8.61 1.56 -2.99
C ILE A 190 -8.80 0.14 -3.54
N PHE A 191 -7.74 -0.71 -3.51
CA PHE A 191 -7.84 -2.10 -3.95
C PHE A 191 -8.80 -2.93 -3.09
N ILE A 192 -8.80 -2.72 -1.77
CA ILE A 192 -9.73 -3.39 -0.86
C ILE A 192 -11.17 -2.93 -1.13
N CYS A 193 -11.40 -1.63 -1.31
CA CYS A 193 -12.71 -1.09 -1.66
C CYS A 193 -13.24 -1.71 -2.95
N LEU A 194 -12.47 -1.61 -4.02
CA LEU A 194 -12.88 -2.12 -5.34
C LEU A 194 -13.04 -3.65 -5.34
N GLY A 195 -12.15 -4.37 -4.65
CA GLY A 195 -12.25 -5.81 -4.50
C GLY A 195 -13.44 -6.25 -3.65
N SER A 196 -13.79 -5.51 -2.62
CA SER A 196 -14.94 -5.78 -1.74
C SER A 196 -16.26 -5.47 -2.45
N ILE A 197 -16.34 -4.34 -3.13
CA ILE A 197 -17.51 -3.94 -3.93
C ILE A 197 -17.67 -4.91 -5.13
N GLY A 198 -16.57 -5.28 -5.78
CA GLY A 198 -16.60 -6.23 -6.90
C GLY A 198 -17.15 -7.60 -6.54
N LYS A 199 -17.00 -8.04 -5.28
CA LYS A 199 -17.61 -9.28 -4.78
C LYS A 199 -19.14 -9.20 -4.61
N LEU A 200 -19.68 -7.98 -4.49
CA LEU A 200 -21.12 -7.73 -4.40
C LEU A 200 -21.78 -7.64 -5.78
N LEU A 201 -20.99 -7.37 -6.83
CA LEU A 201 -21.47 -7.23 -8.20
C LEU A 201 -21.32 -8.57 -8.94
N PRO A 202 -22.40 -9.23 -9.33
CA PRO A 202 -22.31 -10.48 -10.07
C PRO A 202 -21.72 -10.24 -11.48
N HIS A 203 -20.86 -11.17 -11.94
CA HIS A 203 -20.45 -11.35 -13.34
C HIS A 203 -19.38 -10.42 -13.95
N ARG A 204 -18.68 -9.56 -13.23
CA ARG A 204 -17.59 -8.78 -13.83
C ARG A 204 -16.24 -9.01 -13.15
N LYS A 205 -15.35 -9.79 -13.80
CA LYS A 205 -13.93 -9.84 -13.44
C LYS A 205 -13.24 -8.63 -14.05
N ILE A 206 -12.83 -7.69 -13.22
CA ILE A 206 -12.02 -6.55 -13.64
C ILE A 206 -10.57 -7.02 -13.75
N PRO A 207 -9.88 -6.84 -14.89
CA PRO A 207 -8.45 -7.14 -15.01
C PRO A 207 -7.64 -6.37 -13.97
N ALA A 208 -6.65 -7.04 -13.34
CA ALA A 208 -5.82 -6.43 -12.30
C ALA A 208 -5.07 -5.18 -12.78
N VAL A 209 -4.66 -5.15 -14.06
CA VAL A 209 -4.05 -3.96 -14.69
C VAL A 209 -5.00 -2.77 -14.66
N ASN A 210 -6.27 -2.97 -15.00
CA ASN A 210 -7.26 -1.89 -15.00
C ASN A 210 -7.53 -1.35 -13.60
N LEU A 211 -7.52 -2.25 -12.61
CA LEU A 211 -7.66 -1.88 -11.21
C LEU A 211 -6.47 -1.01 -10.76
N LEU A 212 -5.25 -1.41 -11.14
CA LEU A 212 -4.02 -0.68 -10.83
C LEU A 212 -4.03 0.72 -11.46
N LEU A 213 -4.36 0.81 -12.75
CA LEU A 213 -4.41 2.09 -13.47
C LEU A 213 -5.50 3.02 -12.91
N PHE A 214 -6.69 2.48 -12.62
CA PHE A 214 -7.78 3.26 -12.04
C PHE A 214 -7.42 3.79 -10.64
N ALA A 215 -6.78 2.96 -9.80
CA ALA A 215 -6.32 3.40 -8.49
C ALA A 215 -5.26 4.49 -8.59
N GLY A 216 -4.34 4.39 -9.57
CA GLY A 216 -3.33 5.41 -9.84
C GLY A 216 -3.94 6.74 -10.27
N LEU A 217 -4.86 6.70 -11.22
CA LEU A 217 -5.59 7.89 -11.66
C LEU A 217 -6.32 8.54 -10.49
N LEU A 218 -7.08 7.77 -9.70
CA LEU A 218 -7.84 8.30 -8.58
C LEU A 218 -6.93 8.96 -7.53
N GLN A 219 -5.80 8.32 -7.19
CA GLN A 219 -4.84 8.88 -6.24
C GLN A 219 -4.21 10.19 -6.76
N LEU A 220 -3.80 10.21 -8.02
CA LEU A 220 -3.14 11.37 -8.62
C LEU A 220 -4.11 12.51 -8.94
N CYS A 221 -5.40 12.24 -9.16
CA CYS A 221 -6.43 13.29 -9.23
C CYS A 221 -6.62 14.00 -7.88
N VAL A 222 -6.51 13.25 -6.76
CA VAL A 222 -6.68 13.82 -5.42
C VAL A 222 -5.39 14.44 -4.90
N ARG A 223 -4.25 13.78 -5.13
CA ARG A 223 -2.92 14.22 -4.69
C ARG A 223 -1.87 13.99 -5.79
N PRO A 224 -1.74 14.92 -6.74
CA PRO A 224 -0.75 14.82 -7.83
C PRO A 224 0.70 14.69 -7.33
N ASP A 225 1.02 15.25 -6.16
CA ASP A 225 2.36 15.20 -5.56
C ASP A 225 2.83 13.78 -5.29
N PHE A 226 1.90 12.84 -5.10
CA PHE A 226 2.24 11.43 -4.95
C PHE A 226 3.05 10.87 -6.11
N ALA A 227 2.90 11.41 -7.34
CA ALA A 227 3.68 10.97 -8.50
C ALA A 227 5.19 11.07 -8.26
N ARG A 228 5.64 12.03 -7.43
CA ARG A 228 7.05 12.27 -7.09
C ARG A 228 7.50 11.52 -5.84
N GLU A 229 6.56 11.00 -5.05
CA GLU A 229 6.88 10.24 -3.85
C GLU A 229 7.44 8.85 -4.19
N LEU A 230 8.61 8.53 -3.64
CA LEU A 230 9.25 7.23 -3.81
C LEU A 230 8.33 6.07 -3.37
N SER A 231 7.53 6.29 -2.32
CA SER A 231 6.58 5.28 -1.81
C SER A 231 5.49 4.96 -2.82
N PHE A 232 4.99 5.95 -3.57
CA PHE A 232 4.05 5.76 -4.66
C PHE A 232 4.70 4.98 -5.81
N GLN A 233 5.85 5.47 -6.30
CA GLN A 233 6.55 4.89 -7.44
C GLN A 233 6.92 3.43 -7.20
N LEU A 234 7.58 3.11 -6.10
CA LEU A 234 7.95 1.74 -5.73
C LEU A 234 6.73 0.84 -5.57
N SER A 235 5.65 1.37 -4.99
CA SER A 235 4.42 0.62 -4.77
C SER A 235 3.72 0.24 -6.07
N TYR A 236 3.64 1.15 -7.05
CA TYR A 236 3.05 0.88 -8.37
C TYR A 236 3.95 0.00 -9.22
N LEU A 237 5.27 0.19 -9.19
CA LEU A 237 6.23 -0.69 -9.87
C LEU A 237 6.15 -2.13 -9.34
N ALA A 238 6.13 -2.31 -8.02
CA ALA A 238 5.98 -3.64 -7.42
C ALA A 238 4.68 -4.33 -7.87
N CYS A 239 3.54 -3.62 -7.83
CA CYS A 239 2.27 -4.17 -8.31
C CYS A 239 2.28 -4.51 -9.79
N THR A 240 2.94 -3.70 -10.62
CA THR A 240 3.12 -3.98 -12.04
C THR A 240 3.89 -5.29 -12.23
N GLY A 241 5.00 -5.47 -11.52
CA GLY A 241 5.77 -6.72 -11.52
C GLY A 241 4.94 -7.94 -11.10
N ILE A 242 4.14 -7.79 -10.03
CA ILE A 242 3.24 -8.85 -9.57
C ILE A 242 2.18 -9.19 -10.64
N ILE A 243 1.61 -8.22 -11.30
CA ILE A 243 0.54 -8.45 -12.29
C ILE A 243 1.09 -9.07 -13.57
N LEU A 244 2.27 -8.63 -14.03
CA LEU A 244 2.80 -9.02 -15.33
C LEU A 244 3.69 -10.28 -15.26
N VAL A 245 4.54 -10.39 -14.25
CA VAL A 245 5.60 -11.41 -14.19
C VAL A 245 5.25 -12.57 -13.26
N PHE A 246 4.69 -12.27 -12.08
CA PHE A 246 4.43 -13.31 -11.08
C PHE A 246 3.54 -14.47 -11.57
N PRO A 247 2.46 -14.28 -12.36
CA PRO A 247 1.65 -15.42 -12.82
C PRO A 247 2.46 -16.40 -13.68
N GLN A 248 3.33 -15.88 -14.54
CA GLN A 248 4.19 -16.69 -15.42
C GLN A 248 5.22 -17.47 -14.59
N MET A 249 5.96 -16.80 -13.71
CA MET A 249 6.96 -17.44 -12.87
C MET A 249 6.35 -18.48 -11.91
N ARG A 250 5.19 -18.20 -11.34
CA ARG A 250 4.46 -19.14 -10.48
C ARG A 250 4.17 -20.45 -11.22
N ASP A 251 3.77 -20.36 -12.47
CA ASP A 251 3.34 -21.51 -13.27
C ASP A 251 4.52 -22.34 -13.84
N TRP A 252 5.78 -21.90 -13.65
CA TRP A 252 6.97 -22.67 -13.96
C TRP A 252 7.19 -23.86 -13.02
N HIS A 253 6.61 -23.86 -11.83
CA HIS A 253 6.75 -24.98 -10.90
C HIS A 253 5.87 -26.17 -11.35
N PRO A 254 6.44 -27.39 -11.41
CA PRO A 254 5.72 -28.56 -11.95
C PRO A 254 4.49 -28.97 -11.16
N THR A 255 4.49 -28.69 -9.84
CA THR A 255 3.36 -28.98 -8.96
C THR A 255 2.74 -27.69 -8.43
N ARG A 256 1.44 -27.71 -8.16
CA ARG A 256 0.71 -26.56 -7.58
C ARG A 256 0.35 -26.76 -6.10
N GLN A 257 1.02 -27.70 -5.42
CA GLN A 257 0.76 -28.06 -4.02
C GLN A 257 2.09 -28.38 -3.30
N GLY A 258 2.04 -28.34 -1.97
CA GLY A 258 3.17 -28.69 -1.10
C GLY A 258 4.05 -27.51 -0.68
N LEU A 259 5.04 -27.82 0.16
CA LEU A 259 5.96 -26.83 0.73
C LEU A 259 6.86 -26.21 -0.34
N SER A 260 7.36 -27.02 -1.28
CA SER A 260 8.20 -26.55 -2.39
C SER A 260 7.49 -25.51 -3.25
N PHE A 261 6.22 -25.74 -3.55
CA PHE A 261 5.41 -24.76 -4.28
C PHE A 261 5.19 -23.46 -3.48
N SER A 262 4.97 -23.56 -2.16
CA SER A 262 4.80 -22.40 -1.30
C SER A 262 6.08 -21.54 -1.26
N ILE A 263 7.24 -22.18 -1.15
CA ILE A 263 8.55 -21.50 -1.22
C ILE A 263 8.75 -20.86 -2.60
N TRP A 264 8.52 -21.62 -3.67
CA TRP A 264 8.62 -21.10 -5.04
C TRP A 264 7.72 -19.90 -5.29
N LYS A 265 6.48 -19.98 -4.82
CA LYS A 265 5.51 -18.89 -4.92
C LYS A 265 6.01 -17.62 -4.22
N SER A 266 6.58 -17.73 -3.02
CA SER A 266 7.13 -16.59 -2.29
C SER A 266 8.36 -16.00 -2.97
N LEU A 267 9.25 -16.85 -3.50
CA LEU A 267 10.42 -16.41 -4.27
C LEU A 267 10.01 -15.73 -5.58
N SER A 268 9.10 -16.34 -6.34
CA SER A 268 8.58 -15.76 -7.59
C SER A 268 7.92 -14.42 -7.37
N LEU A 269 7.17 -14.25 -6.28
CA LEU A 269 6.55 -12.98 -5.91
C LEU A 269 7.61 -11.91 -5.62
N SER A 270 8.63 -12.26 -4.82
CA SER A 270 9.71 -11.34 -4.46
C SER A 270 10.55 -10.94 -5.68
N ILE A 271 10.88 -11.90 -6.56
CA ILE A 271 11.62 -11.62 -7.79
C ILE A 271 10.81 -10.71 -8.72
N SER A 272 9.51 -10.97 -8.88
CA SER A 272 8.62 -10.16 -9.72
C SER A 272 8.53 -8.71 -9.24
N CYS A 273 8.47 -8.49 -7.94
CA CYS A 273 8.52 -7.15 -7.34
C CYS A 273 9.88 -6.49 -7.61
N GLN A 274 10.96 -7.19 -7.30
CA GLN A 274 12.31 -6.65 -7.37
C GLN A 274 12.71 -6.28 -8.79
N LEU A 275 12.32 -7.07 -9.78
CA LEU A 275 12.62 -6.81 -11.19
C LEU A 275 12.17 -5.41 -11.63
N PHE A 276 11.02 -4.97 -11.17
CA PHE A 276 10.47 -3.66 -11.50
C PHE A 276 10.93 -2.54 -10.56
N THR A 277 11.20 -2.85 -9.30
CA THR A 277 11.61 -1.84 -8.32
C THR A 277 13.12 -1.62 -8.29
N ALA A 278 13.94 -2.60 -8.71
CA ALA A 278 15.39 -2.54 -8.64
C ALA A 278 16.00 -1.33 -9.38
N PRO A 279 15.57 -0.96 -10.60
CA PRO A 279 16.14 0.20 -11.29
C PRO A 279 15.95 1.50 -10.47
N LEU A 280 14.77 1.70 -9.91
CA LEU A 280 14.47 2.88 -9.10
C LEU A 280 15.22 2.86 -7.77
N ILE A 281 15.30 1.71 -7.11
CA ILE A 281 16.07 1.53 -5.86
C ILE A 281 17.55 1.83 -6.12
N TRP A 282 18.12 1.29 -7.20
CA TRP A 282 19.50 1.55 -7.57
C TRP A 282 19.76 3.04 -7.84
N HIS A 283 18.88 3.67 -8.61
CA HIS A 283 19.00 5.10 -8.91
C HIS A 283 18.92 5.97 -7.64
N THR A 284 18.05 5.60 -6.69
CA THR A 284 17.80 6.42 -5.50
C THR A 284 18.79 6.18 -4.37
N PHE A 285 19.22 4.93 -4.16
CA PHE A 285 20.04 4.52 -3.01
C PHE A 285 21.45 4.05 -3.38
N GLY A 286 21.77 3.89 -4.67
CA GLY A 286 23.07 3.42 -5.16
C GLY A 286 23.38 1.96 -4.81
N THR A 287 22.50 1.27 -4.13
CA THR A 287 22.73 -0.11 -3.66
C THR A 287 21.48 -0.97 -3.81
N LEU A 288 21.68 -2.26 -4.09
CA LEU A 288 20.62 -3.27 -4.05
C LEU A 288 20.88 -4.23 -2.87
N PRO A 289 19.87 -4.57 -2.08
CA PRO A 289 20.04 -5.49 -0.97
C PRO A 289 20.31 -6.91 -1.50
N LYS A 290 21.51 -7.44 -1.22
CA LYS A 290 21.94 -8.76 -1.71
C LYS A 290 21.03 -9.91 -1.24
N TYR A 291 20.55 -9.83 -0.02
CA TYR A 291 19.81 -10.92 0.65
C TYR A 291 18.29 -10.74 0.66
N PHE A 292 17.74 -9.87 -0.21
CA PHE A 292 16.31 -9.54 -0.20
C PHE A 292 15.39 -10.77 -0.36
N LEU A 293 15.81 -11.78 -1.15
CA LEU A 293 15.02 -13.01 -1.33
C LEU A 293 14.93 -13.82 -0.04
N LEU A 294 16.07 -14.02 0.62
CA LEU A 294 16.13 -14.74 1.90
C LEU A 294 15.36 -13.97 2.98
N THR A 295 15.57 -12.67 3.03
CA THR A 295 14.86 -11.78 3.97
C THR A 295 13.36 -11.85 3.78
N ASN A 296 12.87 -11.75 2.55
CA ASN A 296 11.44 -11.80 2.27
C ASN A 296 10.85 -13.19 2.57
N LEU A 297 11.59 -14.26 2.25
CA LEU A 297 11.14 -15.62 2.50
C LEU A 297 10.94 -15.91 3.99
N LEU A 298 11.78 -15.34 4.86
CA LEU A 298 11.74 -15.55 6.30
C LEU A 298 10.92 -14.48 7.04
N ALA A 299 11.13 -13.21 6.74
CA ALA A 299 10.51 -12.11 7.46
C ALA A 299 9.02 -11.91 7.14
N LEU A 300 8.58 -12.11 5.89
CA LEU A 300 7.17 -11.90 5.55
C LEU A 300 6.21 -12.88 6.24
N PRO A 301 6.50 -14.20 6.36
CA PRO A 301 5.66 -15.10 7.14
C PRO A 301 5.58 -14.73 8.61
N ILE A 302 6.70 -14.30 9.21
CA ILE A 302 6.73 -13.86 10.62
C ILE A 302 5.87 -12.62 10.79
N CYS A 303 5.99 -11.61 9.90
CA CYS A 303 5.13 -10.43 9.91
C CYS A 303 3.65 -10.79 9.70
N GLY A 304 3.38 -11.79 8.85
CA GLY A 304 2.03 -12.30 8.61
C GLY A 304 1.36 -12.88 9.84
N ILE A 305 2.13 -13.32 10.83
CA ILE A 305 1.67 -13.80 12.14
C ILE A 305 1.69 -12.66 13.17
N LEU A 306 2.77 -11.90 13.23
CA LEU A 306 2.96 -10.83 14.21
C LEU A 306 1.88 -9.75 14.12
N ILE A 307 1.54 -9.29 12.93
CA ILE A 307 0.57 -8.19 12.74
C ILE A 307 -0.84 -8.59 13.23
N PRO A 308 -1.47 -9.71 12.81
CA PRO A 308 -2.76 -10.12 13.33
C PRO A 308 -2.73 -10.36 14.83
N LEU A 309 -1.68 -10.99 15.34
CA LEU A 309 -1.51 -11.27 16.75
C LEU A 309 -1.45 -9.97 17.57
N SER A 310 -0.71 -8.98 17.11
CA SER A 310 -0.63 -7.67 17.75
C SER A 310 -1.98 -6.96 17.76
N VAL A 311 -2.72 -6.98 16.65
CA VAL A 311 -4.07 -6.39 16.58
C VAL A 311 -5.03 -7.09 17.57
N LEU A 312 -4.98 -8.42 17.65
CA LEU A 312 -5.78 -9.19 18.62
C LEU A 312 -5.40 -8.87 20.06
N THR A 313 -4.10 -8.75 20.34
CA THR A 313 -3.59 -8.40 21.69
C THR A 313 -4.04 -7.00 22.10
N ILE A 314 -3.93 -6.01 21.20
CA ILE A 314 -4.39 -4.64 21.42
C ILE A 314 -5.90 -4.62 21.68
N THR A 315 -6.68 -5.32 20.88
CA THR A 315 -8.13 -5.37 20.99
C THR A 315 -8.55 -6.03 22.31
N ALA A 316 -7.92 -7.12 22.68
CA ALA A 316 -8.19 -7.81 23.96
C ALA A 316 -7.84 -6.91 25.15
N SER A 317 -6.69 -6.24 25.13
CA SER A 317 -6.30 -5.27 26.18
C SER A 317 -7.28 -4.11 26.28
N ALA A 318 -7.74 -3.56 25.17
CA ALA A 318 -8.73 -2.48 25.13
C ALA A 318 -10.10 -2.90 25.72
N LEU A 319 -10.42 -4.20 25.66
CA LEU A 319 -11.62 -4.78 26.28
C LEU A 319 -11.40 -5.18 27.75
N GLY A 320 -10.26 -4.81 28.35
CA GLY A 320 -9.93 -5.13 29.75
C GLY A 320 -9.43 -6.56 29.99
N ALA A 321 -9.27 -7.36 28.92
CA ALA A 321 -8.64 -8.66 29.02
C ALA A 321 -7.12 -8.51 28.82
N HIS A 322 -6.32 -9.00 29.76
CA HIS A 322 -4.85 -8.98 29.64
C HIS A 322 -4.32 -10.41 29.41
N PRO A 323 -4.45 -10.94 28.18
CA PRO A 323 -4.08 -12.32 27.89
C PRO A 323 -2.55 -12.47 27.87
N LYS A 324 -1.96 -12.81 29.03
CA LYS A 324 -0.49 -12.99 29.16
C LYS A 324 0.10 -13.91 28.09
N ALA A 325 -0.65 -14.95 27.67
CA ALA A 325 -0.20 -15.87 26.61
C ALA A 325 -0.06 -15.15 25.25
N LEU A 326 -1.03 -14.30 24.87
CA LEU A 326 -0.95 -13.54 23.61
C LEU A 326 0.19 -12.54 23.62
N VAL A 327 0.42 -11.86 24.77
CA VAL A 327 1.55 -10.92 24.91
C VAL A 327 2.87 -11.66 24.70
N LYS A 328 3.08 -12.80 25.38
CA LYS A 328 4.32 -13.61 25.24
C LYS A 328 4.52 -14.11 23.81
N ILE A 329 3.47 -14.59 23.14
CA ILE A 329 3.59 -15.07 21.74
C ILE A 329 3.90 -13.87 20.81
N CYS A 330 3.34 -12.70 21.08
CA CYS A 330 3.62 -11.48 20.33
C CYS A 330 5.09 -11.05 20.50
N GLU A 331 5.63 -11.06 21.72
CA GLU A 331 7.03 -10.78 22.03
C GLU A 331 7.96 -11.81 21.36
N PHE A 332 7.66 -13.09 21.48
CA PHE A 332 8.43 -14.13 20.82
C PHE A 332 8.46 -13.94 19.29
N SER A 333 7.33 -13.57 18.68
CA SER A 333 7.25 -13.32 17.24
C SER A 333 8.03 -12.07 16.84
N ALA A 334 8.04 -11.04 17.69
CA ALA A 334 8.79 -9.80 17.45
C ALA A 334 10.31 -10.05 17.60
N SER A 335 10.74 -10.78 18.64
CA SER A 335 12.14 -11.15 18.82
C SER A 335 12.62 -12.06 17.68
N LEU A 336 11.81 -13.05 17.28
CA LEU A 336 12.13 -13.91 16.15
C LEU A 336 12.35 -13.11 14.86
N LEU A 337 11.54 -12.09 14.59
CA LEU A 337 11.72 -11.21 13.43
C LEU A 337 13.04 -10.45 13.50
N THR A 338 13.33 -9.83 14.64
CA THR A 338 14.56 -9.04 14.81
C THR A 338 15.82 -9.92 14.77
N ASP A 339 15.79 -11.10 15.38
CA ASP A 339 16.91 -12.04 15.41
C ASP A 339 17.15 -12.67 14.03
N THR A 340 16.09 -13.01 13.30
CA THR A 340 16.20 -13.43 11.90
C THR A 340 16.93 -12.38 11.06
N LEU A 341 16.56 -11.11 11.21
CA LEU A 341 17.21 -10.02 10.46
C LEU A 341 18.65 -9.78 10.93
N LYS A 342 18.95 -9.92 12.24
CA LYS A 342 20.34 -9.86 12.76
C LYS A 342 21.18 -10.99 12.17
N THR A 343 20.66 -12.21 12.17
CA THR A 343 21.35 -13.38 11.62
C THR A 343 21.65 -13.23 10.12
N ILE A 344 20.66 -12.76 9.33
CA ILE A 344 20.92 -12.44 7.92
C ILE A 344 21.94 -11.29 7.83
N ALA A 345 21.96 -10.37 8.80
CA ALA A 345 22.90 -9.26 8.85
C ALA A 345 24.35 -9.70 9.13
N SER A 346 24.57 -10.82 9.75
CA SER A 346 25.91 -11.38 10.01
C SER A 346 26.49 -12.16 8.82
N ILE A 347 25.68 -12.44 7.79
CA ILE A 347 26.17 -13.10 6.57
C ILE A 347 27.02 -12.10 5.77
N PRO A 348 28.25 -12.45 5.37
CA PRO A 348 29.21 -11.56 4.70
C PRO A 348 28.77 -11.08 3.31
#